data_18313becbcc03943e3349a02e0b0defb
#
_entry.id   18313becbcc03943e3349a02e0b0defb
#
_cell.length_a   1.000
_cell.length_b   1.000
_cell.length_c   1.000
_cell.angle_alpha   90.00
_cell.angle_beta   90.00
_cell.angle_gamma   90.00
#
_symmetry.space_group_name_H-M   'P 1'
#
loop_
_entity.id
_entity.type
_entity.pdbx_description
1 polymer ?
#
loop_
_entity_poly.entity_id
_entity_poly.type
_entity_poly.pdbx_seq_one_letter_code
_entity_poly.pdbx_strand_id
1 'polypeptide(L)'
;GIPFMAKTGMYVGLDIGTTSVKVVVAEYVENQMNIIGVGNAKSEGINRGIIVDIEKTVQAIQRAVRQAEEKAGIQIRSVSVGVPANLLEVESCQGMIAVNNDSKEITDDDVRNVSSAALVRSVPPERQIIGILPQEFTVDGFEGIKDPRGMIGVRLEMFGVVFTGPKTILHNIRKCVEKAGLTINEMVITPLALTESILSDGEKDFGTIVIDIGGGQTTTAVMHDKQLKFTHVNQEGGEYVTKDVSTVLNTSFNNAEALKINYGDAYPERTSASEEFPVDVIGKSEPVKIDERYLSEIIEARMEQIFNKSKEVLDEIDALSLPGGVVLTGGAASLPGVVDLAQEIFDTNVKLYVPNHMGLRNPVFTNVISIVDYSANLSEVYHLAKSAVTGEKSTPQVKQEAVVPQEVRYEEYDDAVEEDYTEPEEKSGESVKDKVKDFFSNIFD
;
A
#
# COMPACT_ATOMS: atom_id res chain seq x y z
N GLY A 1 24.77 -10.21 -25.67
CA GLY A 1 23.80 -10.05 -24.60
C GLY A 1 24.26 -8.95 -23.65
N ILE A 2 23.41 -7.99 -23.40
CA ILE A 2 23.68 -6.98 -22.36
C ILE A 2 23.75 -7.75 -21.05
N PRO A 3 24.84 -7.66 -20.28
CA PRO A 3 24.90 -8.35 -19.00
C PRO A 3 23.80 -7.82 -18.10
N PHE A 4 23.00 -8.74 -17.56
CA PHE A 4 21.99 -8.43 -16.54
C PHE A 4 22.72 -7.86 -15.32
N MET A 5 22.65 -6.54 -15.13
CA MET A 5 23.22 -5.92 -13.94
C MET A 5 22.28 -6.16 -12.76
N ALA A 6 22.78 -6.87 -11.75
CA ALA A 6 22.07 -7.04 -10.50
C ALA A 6 21.76 -5.68 -9.87
N LYS A 7 20.54 -5.49 -9.42
CA LYS A 7 20.10 -4.26 -8.78
C LYS A 7 20.84 -4.02 -7.47
N THR A 8 21.46 -2.86 -7.34
CA THR A 8 22.12 -2.41 -6.11
C THR A 8 21.69 -0.97 -5.80
N GLY A 9 21.64 -0.61 -4.54
CA GLY A 9 21.36 0.75 -4.09
C GLY A 9 20.38 0.80 -2.93
N MET A 10 20.15 2.00 -2.43
CA MET A 10 19.19 2.26 -1.36
C MET A 10 17.94 2.96 -1.91
N TYR A 11 16.80 2.49 -1.48
CA TYR A 11 15.49 2.97 -1.90
C TYR A 11 14.63 3.27 -0.68
N VAL A 12 13.86 4.34 -0.73
CA VAL A 12 13.00 4.77 0.38
C VAL A 12 11.56 4.88 -0.10
N GLY A 13 10.67 4.19 0.60
CA GLY A 13 9.22 4.29 0.38
C GLY A 13 8.55 5.07 1.50
N LEU A 14 7.54 5.83 1.12
CA LEU A 14 6.68 6.59 2.02
C LEU A 14 5.23 6.24 1.74
N ASP A 15 4.53 5.77 2.77
CA ASP A 15 3.09 5.50 2.73
C ASP A 15 2.38 6.43 3.71
N ILE A 16 1.54 7.32 3.18
CA ILE A 16 0.77 8.29 3.96
C ILE A 16 -0.62 7.68 4.20
N GLY A 17 -0.75 6.93 5.28
CA GLY A 17 -2.00 6.25 5.63
C GLY A 17 -2.86 7.03 6.63
N THR A 18 -4.13 6.67 6.74
CA THR A 18 -5.07 7.30 7.67
C THR A 18 -4.67 7.10 9.13
N THR A 19 -4.20 5.90 9.48
CA THR A 19 -3.86 5.54 10.87
C THR A 19 -2.41 5.86 11.18
N SER A 20 -1.51 5.60 10.25
CA SER A 20 -0.07 5.86 10.43
C SER A 20 0.61 6.20 9.12
N VAL A 21 1.67 6.99 9.23
CA VAL A 21 2.63 7.26 8.17
C VAL A 21 3.79 6.29 8.32
N LYS A 22 4.12 5.56 7.28
CA LYS A 22 5.18 4.55 7.28
C LYS A 22 6.28 4.91 6.31
N VAL A 23 7.50 4.68 6.74
CA VAL A 23 8.71 4.83 5.92
C VAL A 23 9.51 3.54 6.00
N VAL A 24 9.93 3.04 4.86
CA VAL A 24 10.83 1.89 4.77
C VAL A 24 12.05 2.29 3.98
N VAL A 25 13.23 2.02 4.53
CA VAL A 25 14.50 2.12 3.83
C VAL A 25 14.96 0.71 3.50
N ALA A 26 15.13 0.44 2.21
CA ALA A 26 15.59 -0.85 1.72
C ALA A 26 16.91 -0.71 0.98
N GLU A 27 17.81 -1.64 1.23
CA GLU A 27 19.05 -1.81 0.48
C GLU A 27 18.93 -3.02 -0.43
N TYR A 28 19.21 -2.83 -1.72
CA TYR A 28 19.28 -3.94 -2.67
C TYR A 28 20.73 -4.36 -2.85
N VAL A 29 21.00 -5.63 -2.62
CA VAL A 29 22.27 -6.28 -2.88
C VAL A 29 21.99 -7.49 -3.76
N GLU A 30 22.51 -7.49 -4.97
CA GLU A 30 22.32 -8.58 -5.95
C GLU A 30 20.85 -8.95 -6.16
N ASN A 31 19.98 -7.97 -6.39
CA ASN A 31 18.53 -8.09 -6.54
C ASN A 31 17.76 -8.51 -5.29
N GLN A 32 18.42 -8.63 -4.15
CA GLN A 32 17.78 -9.00 -2.90
C GLN A 32 17.50 -7.75 -2.05
N MET A 33 16.24 -7.58 -1.64
CA MET A 33 15.83 -6.49 -0.76
C MET A 33 16.16 -6.81 0.68
N ASN A 34 16.90 -5.91 1.34
CA ASN A 34 17.13 -5.92 2.78
C ASN A 34 16.56 -4.64 3.38
N ILE A 35 15.64 -4.76 4.31
CA ILE A 35 15.07 -3.60 5.01
C ILE A 35 16.04 -3.22 6.13
N ILE A 36 16.57 -2.00 6.07
CA ILE A 36 17.57 -1.49 7.01
C ILE A 36 17.03 -0.39 7.92
N GLY A 37 15.86 0.19 7.59
CA GLY A 37 15.24 1.21 8.41
C GLY A 37 13.73 1.21 8.24
N VAL A 38 13.02 1.47 9.32
CA VAL A 38 11.57 1.54 9.37
C VAL A 38 11.16 2.70 10.26
N GLY A 39 10.24 3.50 9.77
CA GLY A 39 9.56 4.50 10.56
C GLY A 39 8.06 4.25 10.52
N ASN A 40 7.40 4.48 11.64
CA ASN A 40 5.95 4.36 11.75
C ASN A 40 5.47 5.37 12.78
N ALA A 41 4.81 6.41 12.30
CA ALA A 41 4.31 7.49 13.14
C ALA A 41 2.80 7.59 13.03
N LYS A 42 2.14 7.88 14.15
CA LYS A 42 0.69 8.08 14.15
C LYS A 42 0.33 9.21 13.19
N SER A 43 -0.63 8.95 12.30
CA SER A 43 -1.17 9.96 11.40
C SER A 43 -2.10 10.91 12.13
N GLU A 44 -1.91 12.18 11.85
CA GLU A 44 -2.87 13.23 12.10
C GLU A 44 -3.01 14.05 10.82
N GLY A 45 -4.21 14.53 10.53
CA GLY A 45 -4.44 15.33 9.32
C GLY A 45 -4.81 14.52 8.07
N ILE A 46 -5.09 13.22 8.22
CA ILE A 46 -5.55 12.36 7.13
C ILE A 46 -6.88 11.75 7.54
N ASN A 47 -7.86 11.81 6.63
CA ASN A 47 -9.17 11.21 6.82
C ASN A 47 -9.55 10.40 5.59
N ARG A 48 -9.90 9.13 5.79
CA ARG A 48 -10.31 8.20 4.73
C ARG A 48 -9.31 8.17 3.56
N GLY A 49 -8.02 8.12 3.90
CA GLY A 49 -6.93 8.08 2.92
C GLY A 49 -6.58 9.41 2.27
N ILE A 50 -7.27 10.51 2.60
CA ILE A 50 -7.10 11.82 1.99
C ILE A 50 -6.54 12.83 3.01
N ILE A 51 -5.57 13.63 2.59
CA ILE A 51 -4.96 14.68 3.41
C ILE A 51 -5.97 15.81 3.60
N VAL A 52 -6.30 16.12 4.86
CA VAL A 52 -7.22 17.19 5.25
C VAL A 52 -6.53 18.29 6.07
N ASP A 53 -5.34 18.03 6.61
CA ASP A 53 -4.52 19.00 7.34
C ASP A 53 -3.04 18.80 6.95
N ILE A 54 -2.52 19.76 6.19
CA ILE A 54 -1.15 19.67 5.65
C ILE A 54 -0.10 19.71 6.76
N GLU A 55 -0.20 20.65 7.72
CA GLU A 55 0.82 20.81 8.76
C GLU A 55 0.94 19.57 9.65
N LYS A 56 -0.18 19.00 10.06
CA LYS A 56 -0.19 17.77 10.86
C LYS A 56 0.37 16.58 10.07
N THR A 57 0.06 16.49 8.79
CA THR A 57 0.61 15.45 7.92
C THR A 57 2.12 15.60 7.75
N VAL A 58 2.61 16.82 7.54
CA VAL A 58 4.05 17.11 7.47
C VAL A 58 4.79 16.65 8.73
N GLN A 59 4.23 16.95 9.90
CA GLN A 59 4.82 16.55 11.18
C GLN A 59 4.88 15.03 11.32
N ALA A 60 3.82 14.31 10.92
CA ALA A 60 3.79 12.86 10.93
C ALA A 60 4.83 12.25 9.97
N ILE A 61 4.97 12.81 8.78
CA ILE A 61 6.01 12.40 7.82
C ILE A 61 7.41 12.59 8.43
N GLN A 62 7.67 13.75 9.02
CA GLN A 62 8.96 14.05 9.63
C GLN A 62 9.31 13.08 10.78
N ARG A 63 8.33 12.72 11.62
CA ARG A 63 8.53 11.74 12.69
C ARG A 63 8.88 10.36 12.14
N ALA A 64 8.13 9.89 11.16
CA ALA A 64 8.38 8.59 10.54
C ALA A 64 9.74 8.53 9.83
N VAL A 65 10.10 9.60 9.12
CA VAL A 65 11.40 9.72 8.45
C VAL A 65 12.55 9.68 9.46
N ARG A 66 12.47 10.41 10.57
CA ARG A 66 13.51 10.40 11.60
C ARG A 66 13.72 9.02 12.21
N GLN A 67 12.63 8.30 12.50
CA GLN A 67 12.72 6.93 13.01
C GLN A 67 13.47 6.01 12.03
N ALA A 68 13.14 6.10 10.75
CA ALA A 68 13.80 5.30 9.72
C ALA A 68 15.26 5.69 9.52
N GLU A 69 15.60 6.98 9.54
CA GLU A 69 16.97 7.50 9.46
C GLU A 69 17.83 6.99 10.61
N GLU A 70 17.29 7.02 11.83
CA GLU A 70 17.99 6.57 13.03
C GLU A 70 18.34 5.09 12.94
N LYS A 71 17.40 4.25 12.51
CA LYS A 71 17.62 2.80 12.37
C LYS A 71 18.54 2.45 11.21
N ALA A 72 18.43 3.16 10.08
CA ALA A 72 19.23 2.90 8.90
C ALA A 72 20.64 3.51 8.95
N GLY A 73 20.86 4.52 9.79
CA GLY A 73 22.12 5.26 9.84
C GLY A 73 22.38 6.11 8.60
N ILE A 74 21.32 6.59 7.94
CA ILE A 74 21.38 7.44 6.74
C ILE A 74 20.53 8.69 6.90
N GLN A 75 20.81 9.71 6.10
CA GLN A 75 19.91 10.85 5.92
C GLN A 75 19.03 10.61 4.70
N ILE A 76 17.71 10.66 4.88
CA ILE A 76 16.75 10.51 3.80
C ILE A 76 16.52 11.87 3.15
N ARG A 77 16.74 11.99 1.84
CA ARG A 77 16.54 13.22 1.05
C ARG A 77 15.42 13.08 0.04
N SER A 78 15.20 11.87 -0.44
CA SER A 78 14.20 11.59 -1.47
C SER A 78 13.46 10.30 -1.18
N VAL A 79 12.20 10.25 -1.61
CA VAL A 79 11.30 9.13 -1.37
C VAL A 79 10.47 8.82 -2.60
N SER A 80 10.06 7.57 -2.72
CA SER A 80 8.93 7.18 -3.55
C SER A 80 7.69 7.17 -2.68
N VAL A 81 6.65 7.90 -3.06
CA VAL A 81 5.44 8.08 -2.27
C VAL A 81 4.24 7.40 -2.93
N GLY A 82 3.43 6.74 -2.12
CA GLY A 82 2.20 6.10 -2.58
C GLY A 82 1.09 7.10 -2.88
N VAL A 83 0.39 6.86 -3.98
CA VAL A 83 -0.86 7.55 -4.34
C VAL A 83 -2.01 6.58 -4.13
N PRO A 84 -3.01 6.92 -3.31
CA PRO A 84 -4.14 6.03 -3.04
C PRO A 84 -5.04 5.89 -4.27
N ALA A 85 -5.85 4.83 -4.28
CA ALA A 85 -6.76 4.54 -5.37
C ALA A 85 -7.99 5.47 -5.44
N ASN A 86 -8.11 6.43 -4.52
CA ASN A 86 -9.24 7.36 -4.46
C ASN A 86 -9.41 8.14 -5.78
N LEU A 87 -10.51 7.91 -6.44
CA LEU A 87 -10.85 8.56 -7.71
C LEU A 87 -9.82 8.34 -8.83
N LEU A 88 -9.02 7.31 -8.72
CA LEU A 88 -8.09 6.87 -9.76
C LEU A 88 -8.87 6.37 -10.98
N GLU A 89 -8.48 6.80 -12.16
CA GLU A 89 -8.97 6.25 -13.43
C GLU A 89 -7.83 5.55 -14.17
N VAL A 90 -8.15 4.38 -14.71
CA VAL A 90 -7.23 3.51 -15.45
C VAL A 90 -7.80 3.31 -16.84
N GLU A 91 -7.07 3.71 -17.87
CA GLU A 91 -7.51 3.56 -19.26
C GLU A 91 -6.44 2.89 -20.11
N SER A 92 -6.85 1.97 -20.97
CA SER A 92 -5.96 1.42 -22.01
C SER A 92 -5.63 2.49 -23.03
N CYS A 93 -4.40 2.49 -23.51
CA CYS A 93 -3.95 3.42 -24.55
C CYS A 93 -3.11 2.71 -25.60
N GLN A 94 -3.08 3.29 -26.80
CA GLN A 94 -2.31 2.80 -27.93
C GLN A 94 -1.77 3.96 -28.71
N GLY A 95 -0.49 3.90 -29.06
CA GLY A 95 0.16 4.88 -29.93
C GLY A 95 0.89 4.20 -31.07
N MET A 96 1.13 4.98 -32.13
CA MET A 96 1.87 4.55 -33.30
C MET A 96 2.65 5.71 -33.88
N ILE A 97 3.90 5.47 -34.26
CA ILE A 97 4.76 6.42 -34.95
C ILE A 97 5.55 5.75 -36.09
N ALA A 98 6.03 6.57 -37.00
CA ALA A 98 7.07 6.17 -37.95
C ALA A 98 8.44 6.47 -37.34
N VAL A 99 9.40 5.57 -37.56
CA VAL A 99 10.79 5.77 -37.12
C VAL A 99 11.49 6.60 -38.21
N ASN A 100 11.90 7.83 -37.88
CA ASN A 100 12.34 8.84 -38.85
C ASN A 100 13.84 9.03 -38.97
N ASN A 101 14.67 8.31 -38.22
CA ASN A 101 16.12 8.43 -38.41
C ASN A 101 16.62 7.63 -39.62
N ASP A 102 17.79 7.98 -40.13
CA ASP A 102 18.35 7.37 -41.34
C ASP A 102 18.68 5.89 -41.17
N SER A 103 19.07 5.48 -39.95
CA SER A 103 19.41 4.10 -39.66
C SER A 103 18.18 3.20 -39.37
N LYS A 104 17.00 3.81 -39.14
CA LYS A 104 15.79 3.11 -38.71
C LYS A 104 15.95 2.33 -37.41
N GLU A 105 16.97 2.64 -36.62
CA GLU A 105 17.16 2.12 -35.30
C GLU A 105 16.27 2.86 -34.30
N ILE A 106 15.51 2.13 -33.48
CA ILE A 106 14.61 2.71 -32.49
C ILE A 106 15.42 3.26 -31.32
N THR A 107 15.21 4.55 -31.05
CA THR A 107 15.90 5.32 -30.01
C THR A 107 15.02 5.63 -28.81
N ASP A 108 15.61 6.21 -27.76
CA ASP A 108 14.88 6.74 -26.61
C ASP A 108 13.81 7.76 -27.03
N ASP A 109 14.12 8.64 -28.01
CA ASP A 109 13.15 9.61 -28.51
C ASP A 109 11.95 8.94 -29.18
N ASP A 110 12.15 7.84 -29.88
CA ASP A 110 11.05 7.07 -30.46
C ASP A 110 10.13 6.50 -29.39
N VAL A 111 10.67 6.03 -28.28
CA VAL A 111 9.87 5.57 -27.13
C VAL A 111 9.07 6.72 -26.53
N ARG A 112 9.68 7.88 -26.34
CA ARG A 112 8.99 9.09 -25.86
C ARG A 112 7.87 9.50 -26.82
N ASN A 113 8.15 9.54 -28.11
CA ASN A 113 7.19 9.97 -29.13
C ASN A 113 6.00 9.02 -29.26
N VAL A 114 6.22 7.71 -29.25
CA VAL A 114 5.13 6.75 -29.33
C VAL A 114 4.27 6.77 -28.06
N SER A 115 4.87 7.04 -26.91
CA SER A 115 4.16 7.20 -25.63
C SER A 115 3.28 8.45 -25.65
N SER A 116 3.79 9.57 -26.15
CA SER A 116 3.00 10.80 -26.33
C SER A 116 1.86 10.59 -27.33
N ALA A 117 2.10 9.86 -28.40
CA ALA A 117 1.09 9.54 -29.42
C ALA A 117 -0.04 8.66 -28.87
N ALA A 118 0.21 7.93 -27.80
CA ALA A 118 -0.81 7.10 -27.15
C ALA A 118 -1.84 7.91 -26.36
N LEU A 119 -1.57 9.17 -26.07
CA LEU A 119 -2.48 10.08 -25.36
C LEU A 119 -3.41 10.77 -26.36
N VAL A 120 -4.43 10.05 -26.83
CA VAL A 120 -5.36 10.58 -27.86
C VAL A 120 -6.44 11.47 -27.24
N ARG A 121 -6.69 11.37 -25.93
CA ARG A 121 -7.74 12.11 -25.24
C ARG A 121 -7.14 13.18 -24.33
N SER A 122 -7.74 14.37 -24.35
CA SER A 122 -7.44 15.40 -23.36
C SER A 122 -7.97 14.97 -21.99
N VAL A 123 -7.13 15.15 -20.97
CA VAL A 123 -7.50 14.91 -19.57
C VAL A 123 -8.36 16.09 -19.08
N PRO A 124 -9.49 15.84 -18.37
CA PRO A 124 -10.28 16.92 -17.77
C PRO A 124 -9.41 17.86 -16.91
N PRO A 125 -9.75 19.16 -16.82
CA PRO A 125 -8.91 20.14 -16.09
C PRO A 125 -8.69 19.82 -14.61
N GLU A 126 -9.63 19.14 -13.96
CA GLU A 126 -9.56 18.74 -12.56
C GLU A 126 -8.71 17.49 -12.32
N ARG A 127 -8.26 16.84 -13.39
CA ARG A 127 -7.47 15.61 -13.33
C ARG A 127 -6.07 15.82 -13.90
N GLN A 128 -5.16 14.96 -13.50
CA GLN A 128 -3.77 14.96 -13.92
C GLN A 128 -3.32 13.54 -14.25
N ILE A 129 -2.49 13.41 -15.26
CA ILE A 129 -1.81 12.14 -15.56
C ILE A 129 -0.79 11.88 -14.47
N ILE A 130 -0.92 10.72 -13.82
CA ILE A 130 0.04 10.23 -12.82
C ILE A 130 1.19 9.54 -13.53
N GLY A 131 0.87 8.72 -14.52
CA GLY A 131 1.85 8.00 -15.30
C GLY A 131 1.23 7.21 -16.43
N ILE A 132 2.10 6.66 -17.25
CA ILE A 132 1.76 5.72 -18.30
C ILE A 132 2.63 4.47 -18.10
N LEU A 133 2.03 3.30 -18.21
CA LEU A 133 2.72 2.04 -18.10
C LEU A 133 2.73 1.35 -19.47
N PRO A 134 3.86 1.41 -20.21
CA PRO A 134 4.01 0.62 -21.42
C PRO A 134 3.99 -0.86 -21.09
N GLN A 135 3.12 -1.62 -21.74
CA GLN A 135 3.00 -3.04 -21.51
C GLN A 135 3.66 -3.85 -22.60
N GLU A 136 3.52 -3.39 -23.84
CA GLU A 136 4.00 -4.09 -25.01
C GLU A 136 4.27 -3.11 -26.14
N PHE A 137 5.32 -3.40 -26.91
CA PHE A 137 5.62 -2.71 -28.16
C PHE A 137 5.50 -3.67 -29.33
N THR A 138 5.13 -3.12 -30.49
CA THR A 138 5.10 -3.83 -31.77
C THR A 138 5.99 -3.08 -32.76
N VAL A 139 6.92 -3.80 -33.38
CA VAL A 139 7.83 -3.25 -34.40
C VAL A 139 7.56 -3.96 -35.71
N ASP A 140 7.13 -3.22 -36.73
CA ASP A 140 6.81 -3.75 -38.05
C ASP A 140 5.92 -4.99 -38.02
N GLY A 141 4.91 -5.01 -37.11
CA GLY A 141 3.98 -6.12 -36.93
C GLY A 141 4.44 -7.24 -36.00
N PHE A 142 5.67 -7.19 -35.48
CA PHE A 142 6.16 -8.15 -34.50
C PHE A 142 5.75 -7.69 -33.08
N GLU A 143 4.89 -8.46 -32.46
CA GLU A 143 4.29 -8.18 -31.16
C GLU A 143 5.14 -8.70 -29.99
N GLY A 144 4.77 -8.33 -28.76
CA GLY A 144 5.34 -8.90 -27.53
C GLY A 144 6.70 -8.33 -27.12
N ILE A 145 7.11 -7.21 -27.70
CA ILE A 145 8.41 -6.62 -27.42
C ILE A 145 8.31 -5.76 -26.15
N LYS A 146 9.18 -6.01 -25.17
CA LYS A 146 9.20 -5.25 -23.90
C LYS A 146 10.04 -3.98 -23.99
N ASP A 147 11.17 -4.02 -24.68
CA ASP A 147 12.03 -2.88 -24.94
C ASP A 147 12.44 -2.85 -26.43
N PRO A 148 11.89 -1.93 -27.22
CA PRO A 148 12.16 -1.90 -28.65
C PRO A 148 13.45 -1.18 -29.02
N ARG A 149 14.12 -0.53 -28.06
CA ARG A 149 15.30 0.28 -28.34
C ARG A 149 16.44 -0.57 -28.89
N GLY A 150 17.10 -0.06 -29.91
CA GLY A 150 18.17 -0.75 -30.63
C GLY A 150 17.69 -1.70 -31.73
N MET A 151 16.40 -1.97 -31.83
CA MET A 151 15.81 -2.72 -32.91
C MET A 151 15.67 -1.86 -34.16
N ILE A 152 15.77 -2.46 -35.35
CA ILE A 152 15.55 -1.77 -36.62
C ILE A 152 14.11 -1.95 -37.07
N GLY A 153 13.42 -0.88 -37.40
CA GLY A 153 12.05 -0.91 -37.89
C GLY A 153 11.59 0.42 -38.43
N VAL A 154 10.53 0.39 -39.22
CA VAL A 154 9.93 1.60 -39.83
C VAL A 154 8.73 2.07 -38.96
N ARG A 155 8.02 1.17 -38.33
CA ARG A 155 6.80 1.46 -37.57
C ARG A 155 6.92 0.92 -36.16
N LEU A 156 6.68 1.80 -35.19
CA LEU A 156 6.65 1.48 -33.78
C LEU A 156 5.25 1.71 -33.22
N GLU A 157 4.71 0.72 -32.56
CA GLU A 157 3.45 0.80 -31.83
C GLU A 157 3.70 0.51 -30.35
N MET A 158 2.93 1.16 -29.49
CA MET A 158 2.96 0.95 -28.03
C MET A 158 1.54 0.70 -27.53
N PHE A 159 1.38 -0.34 -26.74
CA PHE A 159 0.17 -0.65 -25.98
C PHE A 159 0.48 -0.50 -24.51
N GLY A 160 -0.39 0.19 -23.79
CA GLY A 160 -0.17 0.44 -22.37
C GLY A 160 -1.42 0.89 -21.67
N VAL A 161 -1.20 1.38 -20.46
CA VAL A 161 -2.24 1.88 -19.56
C VAL A 161 -1.85 3.26 -19.07
N VAL A 162 -2.78 4.20 -19.11
CA VAL A 162 -2.59 5.53 -18.53
C VAL A 162 -3.40 5.66 -17.26
N PHE A 163 -2.78 6.27 -16.25
CA PHE A 163 -3.37 6.49 -14.93
C PHE A 163 -3.57 7.99 -14.72
N THR A 164 -4.78 8.36 -14.31
CA THR A 164 -5.10 9.74 -13.95
C THR A 164 -5.72 9.80 -12.55
N GLY A 165 -5.52 10.92 -11.89
CA GLY A 165 -6.09 11.18 -10.58
C GLY A 165 -6.47 12.65 -10.40
N PRO A 166 -7.21 12.98 -9.32
CA PRO A 166 -7.56 14.34 -9.03
C PRO A 166 -6.33 15.19 -8.75
N LYS A 167 -6.23 16.37 -9.39
CA LYS A 167 -5.13 17.33 -9.16
C LYS A 167 -4.97 17.70 -7.69
N THR A 168 -6.08 17.85 -6.97
CA THR A 168 -6.08 18.24 -5.56
C THR A 168 -5.41 17.20 -4.67
N ILE A 169 -5.67 15.93 -4.88
CA ILE A 169 -5.06 14.83 -4.12
C ILE A 169 -3.56 14.80 -4.39
N LEU A 170 -3.16 14.85 -5.65
CA LEU A 170 -1.74 14.81 -6.04
C LEU A 170 -0.98 16.04 -5.53
N HIS A 171 -1.60 17.22 -5.63
CA HIS A 171 -1.02 18.45 -5.12
C HIS A 171 -0.77 18.38 -3.61
N ASN A 172 -1.73 17.90 -2.85
CA ASN A 172 -1.61 17.83 -1.39
C ASN A 172 -0.53 16.84 -0.94
N ILE A 173 -0.42 15.71 -1.62
CA ILE A 173 0.66 14.74 -1.38
C ILE A 173 2.02 15.39 -1.64
N ARG A 174 2.20 16.00 -2.81
CA ARG A 174 3.44 16.68 -3.20
C ARG A 174 3.80 17.78 -2.21
N LYS A 175 2.84 18.60 -1.84
CA LYS A 175 3.02 19.71 -0.89
C LYS A 175 3.50 19.22 0.47
N CYS A 176 2.90 18.16 1.00
CA CYS A 176 3.29 17.60 2.30
C CYS A 176 4.70 17.02 2.28
N VAL A 177 5.05 16.29 1.23
CA VAL A 177 6.38 15.68 1.09
C VAL A 177 7.46 16.75 0.95
N GLU A 178 7.25 17.76 0.11
CA GLU A 178 8.17 18.87 -0.08
C GLU A 178 8.34 19.72 1.19
N LYS A 179 7.25 20.02 1.89
CA LYS A 179 7.31 20.74 3.17
C LYS A 179 8.00 19.94 4.28
N ALA A 180 7.99 18.63 4.19
CA ALA A 180 8.75 17.78 5.11
C ALA A 180 10.26 17.77 4.82
N GLY A 181 10.70 18.47 3.78
CA GLY A 181 12.11 18.58 3.39
C GLY A 181 12.58 17.48 2.44
N LEU A 182 11.65 16.79 1.78
CA LEU A 182 11.96 15.65 0.93
C LEU A 182 11.68 15.97 -0.55
N THR A 183 12.42 15.30 -1.42
CA THR A 183 12.17 15.28 -2.85
C THR A 183 11.43 13.99 -3.21
N ILE A 184 10.49 14.07 -4.14
CA ILE A 184 9.76 12.90 -4.64
C ILE A 184 10.52 12.32 -5.84
N ASN A 185 10.97 11.08 -5.73
CA ASN A 185 11.55 10.32 -6.84
C ASN A 185 10.47 9.79 -7.77
N GLU A 186 9.41 9.25 -7.18
CA GLU A 186 8.33 8.61 -7.90
C GLU A 186 7.03 8.74 -7.10
N MET A 187 5.95 9.05 -7.80
CA MET A 187 4.59 8.89 -7.27
C MET A 187 4.09 7.53 -7.74
N VAL A 188 3.91 6.62 -6.80
CA VAL A 188 3.57 5.23 -7.07
C VAL A 188 2.10 4.98 -6.79
N ILE A 189 1.38 4.49 -7.79
CA ILE A 189 -0.01 4.08 -7.61
C ILE A 189 -0.04 2.86 -6.71
N THR A 190 -0.53 3.03 -5.49
CA THR A 190 -0.46 2.01 -4.44
C THR A 190 -1.09 0.68 -4.84
N PRO A 191 -2.30 0.62 -5.40
CA PRO A 191 -2.86 -0.68 -5.80
C PRO A 191 -2.08 -1.36 -6.94
N LEU A 192 -1.44 -0.60 -7.81
CA LEU A 192 -0.57 -1.16 -8.85
C LEU A 192 0.70 -1.76 -8.24
N ALA A 193 1.38 -1.00 -7.38
CA ALA A 193 2.56 -1.48 -6.68
C ALA A 193 2.26 -2.74 -5.86
N LEU A 194 1.14 -2.74 -5.15
CA LEU A 194 0.71 -3.85 -4.32
C LEU A 194 0.51 -5.13 -5.15
N THR A 195 -0.29 -5.07 -6.21
CA THR A 195 -0.56 -6.22 -7.07
C THR A 195 0.68 -6.73 -7.80
N GLU A 196 1.53 -5.84 -8.27
CA GLU A 196 2.79 -6.20 -8.92
C GLU A 196 3.78 -6.88 -7.95
N SER A 197 3.84 -6.43 -6.71
CA SER A 197 4.82 -6.93 -5.74
C SER A 197 4.43 -8.24 -5.05
N ILE A 198 3.14 -8.40 -4.71
CA ILE A 198 2.73 -9.54 -3.87
C ILE A 198 2.20 -10.74 -4.65
N LEU A 199 1.83 -10.56 -5.90
CA LEU A 199 1.29 -11.63 -6.73
C LEU A 199 2.39 -12.31 -7.55
N SER A 200 2.27 -13.62 -7.69
CA SER A 200 3.11 -14.39 -8.61
C SER A 200 2.75 -14.10 -10.07
N ASP A 201 3.62 -14.46 -11.00
CA ASP A 201 3.36 -14.29 -12.43
C ASP A 201 2.10 -15.03 -12.88
N GLY A 202 1.87 -16.24 -12.36
CA GLY A 202 0.64 -16.99 -12.63
C GLY A 202 -0.61 -16.32 -12.08
N GLU A 203 -0.55 -15.80 -10.88
CA GLU A 203 -1.66 -15.05 -10.27
C GLU A 203 -2.00 -13.79 -11.06
N LYS A 204 -1.00 -13.06 -11.55
CA LYS A 204 -1.21 -11.88 -12.39
C LYS A 204 -1.80 -12.20 -13.74
N ASP A 205 -1.39 -13.32 -14.34
CA ASP A 205 -1.82 -13.74 -15.66
C ASP A 205 -3.25 -14.32 -15.64
N PHE A 206 -3.49 -15.30 -14.77
CA PHE A 206 -4.78 -15.97 -14.67
C PHE A 206 -5.87 -15.16 -13.97
N GLY A 207 -5.47 -14.25 -13.14
CA GLY A 207 -6.37 -13.32 -12.48
C GLY A 207 -6.53 -13.57 -10.98
N THR A 208 -6.36 -12.49 -10.20
CA THR A 208 -6.45 -12.50 -8.74
C THR A 208 -7.00 -11.16 -8.26
N ILE A 209 -7.78 -11.22 -7.19
CA ILE A 209 -8.29 -10.06 -6.48
C ILE A 209 -7.40 -9.80 -5.26
N VAL A 210 -6.98 -8.57 -5.07
CA VAL A 210 -6.28 -8.12 -3.86
C VAL A 210 -7.16 -7.15 -3.11
N ILE A 211 -7.39 -7.40 -1.82
CA ILE A 211 -8.14 -6.52 -0.94
C ILE A 211 -7.20 -6.05 0.17
N ASP A 212 -6.94 -4.76 0.19
CA ASP A 212 -6.13 -4.08 1.21
C ASP A 212 -7.07 -3.41 2.22
N ILE A 213 -7.10 -3.95 3.45
CA ILE A 213 -7.94 -3.42 4.52
C ILE A 213 -7.07 -2.53 5.40
N GLY A 214 -7.08 -1.22 5.09
CA GLY A 214 -6.41 -0.20 5.89
C GLY A 214 -7.24 0.27 7.06
N GLY A 215 -6.74 1.28 7.79
CA GLY A 215 -7.45 1.89 8.91
C GLY A 215 -8.67 2.69 8.47
N GLY A 216 -8.52 3.56 7.48
CA GLY A 216 -9.55 4.49 7.04
C GLY A 216 -10.31 4.08 5.79
N GLN A 217 -9.83 3.10 5.06
CA GLN A 217 -10.45 2.65 3.82
C GLN A 217 -10.01 1.24 3.44
N THR A 218 -10.79 0.61 2.58
CA THR A 218 -10.50 -0.69 1.99
C THR A 218 -10.41 -0.56 0.49
N THR A 219 -9.28 -0.96 -0.07
CA THR A 219 -9.02 -0.90 -1.51
C THR A 219 -9.10 -2.29 -2.11
N THR A 220 -9.90 -2.44 -3.14
CA THR A 220 -10.03 -3.67 -3.92
C THR A 220 -9.38 -3.45 -5.28
N ALA A 221 -8.50 -4.36 -5.67
CA ALA A 221 -7.81 -4.32 -6.95
C ALA A 221 -7.94 -5.67 -7.67
N VAL A 222 -8.15 -5.65 -8.96
CA VAL A 222 -8.24 -6.84 -9.79
C VAL A 222 -7.10 -6.84 -10.80
N MET A 223 -6.25 -7.84 -10.73
CA MET A 223 -5.17 -8.09 -11.68
C MET A 223 -5.56 -9.28 -12.57
N HIS A 224 -5.45 -9.09 -13.88
CA HIS A 224 -5.72 -10.13 -14.87
C HIS A 224 -4.95 -9.82 -16.15
N ASP A 225 -4.50 -10.83 -16.86
CA ASP A 225 -3.64 -10.68 -18.05
C ASP A 225 -2.42 -9.78 -17.77
N LYS A 226 -1.85 -9.89 -16.57
CA LYS A 226 -0.72 -9.09 -16.06
C LYS A 226 -1.01 -7.58 -16.02
N GLN A 227 -2.27 -7.18 -15.97
CA GLN A 227 -2.71 -5.79 -15.96
C GLN A 227 -3.65 -5.52 -14.78
N LEU A 228 -3.49 -4.34 -14.19
CA LEU A 228 -4.47 -3.81 -13.25
C LEU A 228 -5.74 -3.41 -14.03
N LYS A 229 -6.80 -4.19 -13.89
CA LYS A 229 -8.05 -4.02 -14.62
C LYS A 229 -9.08 -3.14 -13.93
N PHE A 230 -9.05 -3.14 -12.58
CA PHE A 230 -10.10 -2.52 -11.79
C PHE A 230 -9.57 -2.17 -10.41
N THR A 231 -10.00 -1.01 -9.90
CA THR A 231 -9.78 -0.60 -8.52
C THR A 231 -11.08 -0.01 -7.96
N HIS A 232 -11.32 -0.25 -6.68
CA HIS A 232 -12.43 0.33 -5.95
C HIS A 232 -12.01 0.66 -4.53
N VAL A 233 -12.45 1.81 -4.03
CA VAL A 233 -12.22 2.23 -2.65
C VAL A 233 -13.54 2.27 -1.91
N ASN A 234 -13.62 1.51 -0.83
CA ASN A 234 -14.65 1.63 0.19
C ASN A 234 -14.09 2.45 1.34
N GLN A 235 -14.79 3.50 1.74
CA GLN A 235 -14.33 4.41 2.80
C GLN A 235 -14.60 3.89 4.21
N GLU A 236 -14.53 2.58 4.41
CA GLU A 236 -14.56 1.91 5.69
C GLU A 236 -13.32 1.01 5.83
N GLY A 237 -12.71 1.02 6.98
CA GLY A 237 -11.54 0.22 7.31
C GLY A 237 -11.52 -0.19 8.77
N GLY A 238 -10.35 -0.61 9.26
CA GLY A 238 -10.19 -1.11 10.63
C GLY A 238 -10.57 -0.13 11.74
N GLU A 239 -10.44 1.17 11.52
CA GLU A 239 -10.86 2.18 12.49
C GLU A 239 -12.38 2.18 12.73
N TYR A 240 -13.16 1.80 11.73
CA TYR A 240 -14.60 1.69 11.87
C TYR A 240 -15.00 0.48 12.74
N VAL A 241 -14.23 -0.59 12.69
CA VAL A 241 -14.36 -1.72 13.62
C VAL A 241 -14.13 -1.23 15.05
N THR A 242 -13.07 -0.49 15.26
CA THR A 242 -12.74 0.08 16.58
C THR A 242 -13.82 1.04 17.07
N LYS A 243 -14.34 1.91 16.20
CA LYS A 243 -15.46 2.81 16.54
C LYS A 243 -16.70 2.05 16.95
N ASP A 244 -17.03 0.97 16.26
CA ASP A 244 -18.20 0.14 16.60
C ASP A 244 -18.03 -0.53 17.97
N VAL A 245 -16.85 -1.07 18.25
CA VAL A 245 -16.54 -1.62 19.58
C VAL A 245 -16.66 -0.54 20.66
N SER A 246 -16.09 0.63 20.41
CA SER A 246 -16.19 1.77 21.33
C SER A 246 -17.64 2.18 21.61
N THR A 247 -18.45 2.27 20.57
CA THR A 247 -19.84 2.69 20.70
C THR A 247 -20.71 1.64 21.39
N VAL A 248 -20.63 0.39 20.96
CA VAL A 248 -21.46 -0.70 21.49
C VAL A 248 -21.13 -1.00 22.94
N LEU A 249 -19.84 -1.03 23.29
CA LEU A 249 -19.38 -1.30 24.66
C LEU A 249 -19.34 -0.05 25.54
N ASN A 250 -19.58 1.13 24.97
CA ASN A 250 -19.47 2.42 25.66
C ASN A 250 -18.13 2.57 26.39
N THR A 251 -17.07 2.28 25.69
CA THR A 251 -15.68 2.42 26.14
C THR A 251 -14.92 3.42 25.26
N SER A 252 -13.79 3.91 25.72
CA SER A 252 -12.98 4.85 24.91
C SER A 252 -12.47 4.20 23.62
N PHE A 253 -12.15 5.02 22.64
CA PHE A 253 -11.57 4.53 21.38
C PHE A 253 -10.26 3.75 21.62
N ASN A 254 -9.40 4.25 22.51
CA ASN A 254 -8.14 3.58 22.83
C ASN A 254 -8.37 2.22 23.51
N ASN A 255 -9.33 2.14 24.43
CA ASN A 255 -9.70 0.87 25.04
C ASN A 255 -10.29 -0.10 24.01
N ALA A 256 -11.14 0.38 23.11
CA ALA A 256 -11.73 -0.42 22.05
C ALA A 256 -10.64 -0.97 21.10
N GLU A 257 -9.64 -0.18 20.76
CA GLU A 257 -8.51 -0.61 19.92
C GLU A 257 -7.71 -1.72 20.63
N ALA A 258 -7.43 -1.54 21.91
CA ALA A 258 -6.72 -2.54 22.71
C ALA A 258 -7.52 -3.84 22.83
N LEU A 259 -8.83 -3.76 23.03
CA LEU A 259 -9.72 -4.93 23.06
C LEU A 259 -9.72 -5.68 21.72
N LYS A 260 -9.82 -4.95 20.63
CA LYS A 260 -9.77 -5.51 19.28
C LYS A 260 -8.47 -6.26 19.02
N ILE A 261 -7.35 -5.68 19.37
CA ILE A 261 -6.01 -6.25 19.14
C ILE A 261 -5.79 -7.47 20.06
N ASN A 262 -6.16 -7.37 21.33
CA ASN A 262 -5.85 -8.41 22.32
C ASN A 262 -6.82 -9.56 22.34
N TYR A 263 -8.11 -9.34 22.06
CA TYR A 263 -9.18 -10.33 22.19
C TYR A 263 -10.03 -10.49 20.94
N GLY A 264 -9.81 -9.68 19.90
CA GLY A 264 -10.64 -9.64 18.72
C GLY A 264 -10.50 -10.88 17.85
N ASP A 265 -11.62 -11.33 17.31
CA ASP A 265 -11.74 -12.33 16.26
C ASP A 265 -12.93 -11.94 15.39
N ALA A 266 -12.78 -11.98 14.08
CA ALA A 266 -13.85 -11.59 13.19
C ALA A 266 -14.85 -12.71 12.88
N TYR A 267 -14.59 -13.91 13.38
CA TYR A 267 -15.40 -15.11 13.11
C TYR A 267 -15.94 -15.71 14.41
N PRO A 268 -17.17 -15.35 14.84
CA PRO A 268 -17.71 -15.75 16.14
C PRO A 268 -17.72 -17.25 16.40
N GLU A 269 -17.84 -18.08 15.38
CA GLU A 269 -17.82 -19.55 15.51
C GLU A 269 -16.50 -20.10 16.07
N ARG A 270 -15.40 -19.32 15.95
CA ARG A 270 -14.09 -19.65 16.53
C ARG A 270 -13.96 -19.25 18.00
N THR A 271 -14.94 -18.54 18.53
CA THR A 271 -14.88 -17.88 19.84
C THR A 271 -15.70 -18.61 20.90
N SER A 272 -15.46 -18.28 22.16
CA SER A 272 -16.16 -18.84 23.30
C SER A 272 -16.95 -17.78 24.06
N ALA A 273 -18.21 -18.09 24.32
CA ALA A 273 -19.05 -17.26 25.19
C ALA A 273 -18.70 -17.42 26.71
N SER A 274 -17.87 -18.41 27.04
CA SER A 274 -17.39 -18.62 28.42
C SER A 274 -16.10 -17.88 28.74
N GLU A 275 -15.38 -17.40 27.72
CA GLU A 275 -14.19 -16.55 27.88
C GLU A 275 -14.62 -15.11 28.05
N GLU A 276 -14.48 -14.58 29.28
CA GLU A 276 -14.88 -13.22 29.63
C GLU A 276 -13.67 -12.38 29.99
N PHE A 277 -13.76 -11.09 29.71
CA PHE A 277 -12.77 -10.10 30.09
C PHE A 277 -13.47 -8.82 30.55
N PRO A 278 -12.85 -8.08 31.48
CA PRO A 278 -13.42 -6.84 31.96
C PRO A 278 -13.16 -5.69 30.98
N VAL A 279 -14.14 -4.80 30.87
CA VAL A 279 -14.11 -3.61 30.01
C VAL A 279 -14.46 -2.39 30.82
N ASP A 280 -13.65 -1.35 30.76
CA ASP A 280 -13.96 -0.06 31.35
C ASP A 280 -15.05 0.64 30.57
N VAL A 281 -16.19 0.82 31.18
CA VAL A 281 -17.36 1.46 30.60
C VAL A 281 -17.47 2.89 31.14
N ILE A 282 -17.63 3.85 30.23
CA ILE A 282 -17.78 5.26 30.58
C ILE A 282 -19.00 5.44 31.49
N GLY A 283 -18.79 6.11 32.64
CA GLY A 283 -19.82 6.38 33.61
C GLY A 283 -20.06 5.28 34.63
N LYS A 284 -19.32 4.17 34.58
CA LYS A 284 -19.38 3.10 35.59
C LYS A 284 -18.09 3.06 36.40
N SER A 285 -18.22 2.87 37.71
CA SER A 285 -17.08 2.81 38.64
C SER A 285 -16.35 1.47 38.61
N GLU A 286 -17.01 0.41 38.16
CA GLU A 286 -16.44 -0.93 38.08
C GLU A 286 -16.48 -1.45 36.64
N PRO A 287 -15.45 -2.24 36.20
CA PRO A 287 -15.44 -2.85 34.91
C PRO A 287 -16.65 -3.79 34.70
N VAL A 288 -17.13 -3.82 33.45
CA VAL A 288 -18.20 -4.73 33.02
C VAL A 288 -17.57 -5.93 32.33
N LYS A 289 -17.98 -7.14 32.65
CA LYS A 289 -17.51 -8.35 31.98
C LYS A 289 -18.19 -8.52 30.63
N ILE A 290 -17.41 -8.68 29.60
CA ILE A 290 -17.84 -8.95 28.23
C ILE A 290 -17.22 -10.28 27.80
N ASP A 291 -17.96 -11.11 27.09
CA ASP A 291 -17.41 -12.34 26.54
C ASP A 291 -16.80 -12.16 25.16
N GLU A 292 -15.88 -13.06 24.81
CA GLU A 292 -15.15 -13.05 23.54
C GLU A 292 -16.08 -13.11 22.33
N ARG A 293 -17.14 -13.92 22.41
CA ARG A 293 -18.10 -14.06 21.29
C ARG A 293 -18.88 -12.77 21.04
N TYR A 294 -19.29 -12.09 22.10
CA TYR A 294 -19.98 -10.81 21.97
C TYR A 294 -19.11 -9.76 21.29
N LEU A 295 -17.82 -9.66 21.69
CA LEU A 295 -16.86 -8.79 21.00
C LEU A 295 -16.71 -9.20 19.53
N SER A 296 -16.61 -10.50 19.27
CA SER A 296 -16.47 -11.02 17.91
C SER A 296 -17.67 -10.69 17.03
N GLU A 297 -18.89 -10.75 17.57
CA GLU A 297 -20.10 -10.38 16.83
C GLU A 297 -20.11 -8.91 16.43
N ILE A 298 -19.59 -8.02 17.27
CA ILE A 298 -19.44 -6.59 16.94
C ILE A 298 -18.44 -6.42 15.78
N ILE A 299 -17.31 -7.09 15.87
CA ILE A 299 -16.26 -7.04 14.84
C ILE A 299 -16.75 -7.62 13.51
N GLU A 300 -17.39 -8.80 13.57
CA GLU A 300 -17.96 -9.47 12.40
C GLU A 300 -18.95 -8.57 11.66
N ALA A 301 -19.83 -7.88 12.36
CA ALA A 301 -20.87 -7.06 11.76
C ALA A 301 -20.27 -5.96 10.84
N ARG A 302 -19.20 -5.30 11.28
CA ARG A 302 -18.52 -4.30 10.47
C ARG A 302 -17.70 -4.92 9.35
N MET A 303 -16.96 -5.97 9.64
CA MET A 303 -16.13 -6.67 8.64
C MET A 303 -17.01 -7.27 7.53
N GLU A 304 -18.13 -7.84 7.87
CA GLU A 304 -19.11 -8.33 6.91
C GLU A 304 -19.62 -7.22 5.99
N GLN A 305 -19.93 -6.06 6.55
CA GLN A 305 -20.33 -4.88 5.76
C GLN A 305 -19.22 -4.45 4.80
N ILE A 306 -17.97 -4.39 5.26
CA ILE A 306 -16.81 -4.05 4.42
C ILE A 306 -16.68 -5.05 3.27
N PHE A 307 -16.71 -6.34 3.56
CA PHE A 307 -16.58 -7.39 2.55
C PHE A 307 -17.76 -7.44 1.59
N ASN A 308 -18.97 -7.23 2.06
CA ASN A 308 -20.15 -7.20 1.20
C ASN A 308 -20.12 -6.04 0.20
N LYS A 309 -19.61 -4.88 0.59
CA LYS A 309 -19.41 -3.75 -0.34
C LYS A 309 -18.37 -4.08 -1.40
N SER A 310 -17.29 -4.75 -1.05
CA SER A 310 -16.30 -5.24 -2.01
C SER A 310 -16.91 -6.32 -2.93
N LYS A 311 -17.66 -7.25 -2.35
CA LYS A 311 -18.33 -8.31 -3.12
C LYS A 311 -19.30 -7.75 -4.15
N GLU A 312 -20.07 -6.75 -3.79
CA GLU A 312 -21.04 -6.11 -4.71
C GLU A 312 -20.36 -5.60 -5.98
N VAL A 313 -19.27 -4.86 -5.86
CA VAL A 313 -18.53 -4.35 -7.03
C VAL A 313 -17.80 -5.46 -7.79
N LEU A 314 -17.30 -6.48 -7.10
CA LEU A 314 -16.65 -7.63 -7.73
C LEU A 314 -17.64 -8.51 -8.50
N ASP A 315 -18.85 -8.68 -8.00
CA ASP A 315 -19.92 -9.41 -8.69
C ASP A 315 -20.35 -8.68 -9.97
N GLU A 316 -20.41 -7.36 -9.95
CA GLU A 316 -20.76 -6.56 -11.13
C GLU A 316 -19.81 -6.79 -12.32
N ILE A 317 -18.54 -7.06 -12.04
CA ILE A 317 -17.53 -7.31 -13.07
C ILE A 317 -17.16 -8.79 -13.20
N ASP A 318 -17.87 -9.68 -12.52
CA ASP A 318 -17.65 -11.13 -12.49
C ASP A 318 -16.21 -11.53 -12.12
N ALA A 319 -15.60 -10.80 -11.19
CA ALA A 319 -14.20 -11.02 -10.81
C ALA A 319 -14.00 -12.21 -9.89
N LEU A 320 -15.03 -12.63 -9.12
CA LEU A 320 -14.91 -13.74 -8.17
C LEU A 320 -14.77 -15.11 -8.83
N SER A 321 -14.99 -15.20 -10.14
CA SER A 321 -14.72 -16.40 -10.94
C SER A 321 -13.25 -16.56 -11.34
N LEU A 322 -12.41 -15.56 -11.10
CA LEU A 322 -11.00 -15.60 -11.43
C LEU A 322 -10.25 -16.69 -10.64
N PRO A 323 -9.35 -17.45 -11.30
CA PRO A 323 -8.69 -18.63 -10.68
C PRO A 323 -7.86 -18.30 -9.44
N GLY A 324 -7.28 -17.10 -9.35
CA GLY A 324 -6.40 -16.71 -8.24
C GLY A 324 -7.12 -16.43 -6.93
N GLY A 325 -8.44 -16.33 -6.93
CA GLY A 325 -9.23 -16.04 -5.74
C GLY A 325 -8.96 -14.65 -5.16
N VAL A 326 -8.99 -14.55 -3.84
CA VAL A 326 -8.80 -13.30 -3.09
C VAL A 326 -7.56 -13.39 -2.23
N VAL A 327 -6.73 -12.36 -2.28
CA VAL A 327 -5.59 -12.15 -1.40
C VAL A 327 -5.89 -10.95 -0.52
N LEU A 328 -5.89 -11.15 0.80
CA LEU A 328 -6.08 -10.10 1.78
C LEU A 328 -4.74 -9.57 2.26
N THR A 329 -4.66 -8.29 2.48
CA THR A 329 -3.52 -7.64 3.12
C THR A 329 -3.99 -6.37 3.85
N GLY A 330 -3.05 -5.64 4.47
CA GLY A 330 -3.36 -4.47 5.27
C GLY A 330 -3.49 -4.77 6.76
N GLY A 331 -3.44 -3.73 7.59
CA GLY A 331 -3.40 -3.87 9.04
C GLY A 331 -4.59 -4.62 9.64
N ALA A 332 -5.80 -4.33 9.16
CA ALA A 332 -7.01 -5.00 9.65
C ALA A 332 -7.16 -6.45 9.16
N ALA A 333 -6.45 -6.83 8.10
CA ALA A 333 -6.48 -8.20 7.59
C ALA A 333 -5.76 -9.20 8.50
N SER A 334 -4.91 -8.73 9.41
CA SER A 334 -4.20 -9.58 10.37
C SER A 334 -5.05 -9.99 11.57
N LEU A 335 -6.24 -9.41 11.72
CA LEU A 335 -7.17 -9.76 12.78
C LEU A 335 -7.59 -11.25 12.65
N PRO A 336 -7.51 -12.04 13.73
CA PRO A 336 -7.95 -13.44 13.70
C PRO A 336 -9.38 -13.58 13.15
N GLY A 337 -9.61 -14.61 12.37
CA GLY A 337 -10.93 -14.93 11.81
C GLY A 337 -11.31 -14.15 10.54
N VAL A 338 -10.54 -13.14 10.14
CA VAL A 338 -10.85 -12.34 8.94
C VAL A 338 -10.81 -13.19 7.68
N VAL A 339 -9.84 -14.10 7.54
CA VAL A 339 -9.77 -15.01 6.39
C VAL A 339 -10.97 -15.94 6.34
N ASP A 340 -11.36 -16.53 7.47
CA ASP A 340 -12.52 -17.41 7.55
C ASP A 340 -13.81 -16.69 7.12
N LEU A 341 -14.02 -15.48 7.64
CA LEU A 341 -15.16 -14.65 7.29
C LEU A 341 -15.18 -14.30 5.80
N ALA A 342 -14.02 -13.92 5.25
CA ALA A 342 -13.89 -13.59 3.84
C ALA A 342 -14.18 -14.79 2.93
N GLN A 343 -13.71 -15.97 3.27
CA GLN A 343 -14.00 -17.21 2.54
C GLN A 343 -15.50 -17.50 2.48
N GLU A 344 -16.20 -17.31 3.58
CA GLU A 344 -17.64 -17.48 3.64
C GLU A 344 -18.39 -16.48 2.78
N ILE A 345 -18.01 -15.20 2.85
CA ILE A 345 -18.69 -14.13 2.10
C ILE A 345 -18.41 -14.21 0.60
N PHE A 346 -17.14 -14.37 0.21
CA PHE A 346 -16.74 -14.39 -1.20
C PHE A 346 -16.96 -15.73 -1.88
N ASP A 347 -17.14 -16.80 -1.12
CA ASP A 347 -17.31 -18.17 -1.62
C ASP A 347 -16.22 -18.57 -2.63
N THR A 348 -14.99 -18.25 -2.29
CA THR A 348 -13.79 -18.58 -3.08
C THR A 348 -12.59 -18.76 -2.15
N ASN A 349 -11.46 -19.18 -2.71
CA ASN A 349 -10.23 -19.25 -1.95
C ASN A 349 -9.77 -17.86 -1.52
N VAL A 350 -9.47 -17.73 -0.24
CA VAL A 350 -8.95 -16.50 0.35
C VAL A 350 -7.67 -16.84 1.11
N LYS A 351 -6.63 -16.07 0.88
CA LYS A 351 -5.39 -16.17 1.66
C LYS A 351 -4.95 -14.81 2.16
N LEU A 352 -4.26 -14.80 3.29
CA LEU A 352 -3.62 -13.62 3.84
C LEU A 352 -2.19 -13.52 3.29
N TYR A 353 -1.85 -12.37 2.73
CA TYR A 353 -0.47 -12.07 2.40
C TYR A 353 0.22 -11.42 3.60
N VAL A 354 1.35 -11.99 3.99
CA VAL A 354 2.23 -11.47 5.04
C VAL A 354 3.60 -11.19 4.43
N PRO A 355 4.15 -9.99 4.60
CA PRO A 355 5.50 -9.71 4.13
C PRO A 355 6.51 -10.68 4.73
N ASN A 356 7.45 -11.16 3.90
CA ASN A 356 8.47 -12.10 4.31
C ASN A 356 9.87 -11.45 4.33
N HIS A 357 9.97 -10.29 4.93
CA HIS A 357 11.25 -9.59 5.11
C HIS A 357 11.64 -9.63 6.58
N MET A 358 12.93 -9.83 6.84
CA MET A 358 13.46 -9.91 8.20
C MET A 358 13.13 -8.64 8.97
N GLY A 359 12.42 -8.78 10.10
CA GLY A 359 11.97 -7.67 10.96
C GLY A 359 10.64 -7.03 10.58
N LEU A 360 10.03 -7.35 9.43
CA LEU A 360 8.74 -6.83 9.02
C LEU A 360 7.85 -7.94 8.46
N ARG A 361 7.09 -8.60 9.31
CA ARG A 361 6.13 -9.64 8.91
C ARG A 361 4.67 -9.27 9.14
N ASN A 362 4.41 -8.00 9.47
CA ASN A 362 3.05 -7.54 9.69
C ASN A 362 2.44 -7.01 8.39
N PRO A 363 1.23 -7.43 7.99
CA PRO A 363 0.54 -6.93 6.80
C PRO A 363 0.37 -5.41 6.75
N VAL A 364 0.44 -4.72 7.88
CA VAL A 364 0.40 -3.25 7.93
C VAL A 364 1.53 -2.59 7.11
N PHE A 365 2.65 -3.27 6.90
CA PHE A 365 3.78 -2.78 6.12
C PHE A 365 3.75 -3.18 4.64
N THR A 366 2.76 -3.97 4.21
CA THR A 366 2.72 -4.49 2.83
C THR A 366 2.74 -3.37 1.79
N ASN A 367 1.96 -2.31 1.98
CA ASN A 367 1.91 -1.19 1.03
C ASN A 367 3.25 -0.47 0.90
N VAL A 368 3.88 -0.10 2.00
CA VAL A 368 5.15 0.64 1.94
C VAL A 368 6.28 -0.20 1.37
N ILE A 369 6.32 -1.49 1.68
CA ILE A 369 7.27 -2.44 1.08
C ILE A 369 7.02 -2.56 -0.42
N SER A 370 5.77 -2.67 -0.83
CA SER A 370 5.38 -2.74 -2.25
C SER A 370 5.74 -1.47 -3.01
N ILE A 371 5.58 -0.30 -2.41
CA ILE A 371 6.01 0.99 -2.99
C ILE A 371 7.51 0.96 -3.29
N VAL A 372 8.31 0.52 -2.35
CA VAL A 372 9.77 0.39 -2.52
C VAL A 372 10.09 -0.60 -3.63
N ASP A 373 9.54 -1.79 -3.56
CA ASP A 373 9.83 -2.86 -4.52
C ASP A 373 9.43 -2.48 -5.95
N TYR A 374 8.24 -1.95 -6.11
CA TYR A 374 7.75 -1.48 -7.40
C TYR A 374 8.62 -0.36 -7.97
N SER A 375 8.90 0.66 -7.17
CA SER A 375 9.71 1.81 -7.54
C SER A 375 11.14 1.40 -7.95
N ALA A 376 11.73 0.46 -7.22
CA ALA A 376 13.06 -0.05 -7.49
C ALA A 376 13.14 -0.89 -8.77
N ASN A 377 12.05 -1.50 -9.20
CA ASN A 377 11.99 -2.39 -10.36
C ASN A 377 11.47 -1.72 -11.64
N LEU A 378 11.21 -0.43 -11.63
CA LEU A 378 10.78 0.30 -12.81
C LEU A 378 11.84 0.27 -13.91
N SER A 379 11.40 -0.03 -15.13
CA SER A 379 12.29 -0.11 -16.29
C SER A 379 12.66 1.28 -16.81
N GLU A 380 13.76 1.36 -17.57
CA GLU A 380 14.17 2.57 -18.26
C GLU A 380 13.11 3.03 -19.29
N VAL A 381 12.46 2.09 -19.97
CA VAL A 381 11.35 2.34 -20.89
C VAL A 381 10.18 3.03 -20.17
N TYR A 382 9.85 2.59 -18.95
CA TYR A 382 8.83 3.24 -18.13
C TYR A 382 9.20 4.71 -17.86
N HIS A 383 10.43 4.99 -17.46
CA HIS A 383 10.88 6.36 -17.16
C HIS A 383 10.85 7.26 -18.42
N LEU A 384 11.21 6.75 -19.56
CA LEU A 384 11.11 7.46 -20.83
C LEU A 384 9.68 7.81 -21.19
N ALA A 385 8.77 6.85 -21.07
CA ALA A 385 7.35 7.05 -21.35
C ALA A 385 6.72 8.05 -20.39
N LYS A 386 7.00 7.93 -19.11
CA LYS A 386 6.47 8.83 -18.07
C LYS A 386 6.96 10.26 -18.27
N SER A 387 8.23 10.47 -18.54
CA SER A 387 8.81 11.79 -18.82
C SER A 387 8.13 12.46 -20.02
N ALA A 388 7.84 11.71 -21.07
CA ALA A 388 7.18 12.23 -22.27
C ALA A 388 5.75 12.69 -22.01
N VAL A 389 4.98 11.95 -21.20
CA VAL A 389 3.56 12.24 -20.99
C VAL A 389 3.28 13.18 -19.83
N THR A 390 4.14 13.24 -18.82
CA THR A 390 3.97 14.12 -17.64
C THR A 390 4.79 15.40 -17.74
N GLY A 391 5.82 15.45 -18.58
CA GLY A 391 6.78 16.54 -18.64
C GLY A 391 7.71 16.59 -17.44
N GLU A 392 7.61 15.68 -16.51
CA GLU A 392 8.48 15.57 -15.34
C GLU A 392 9.70 14.70 -15.66
N LYS A 393 10.85 15.06 -15.07
CA LYS A 393 12.01 14.18 -15.14
C LYS A 393 11.72 12.93 -14.32
N SER A 394 11.59 11.81 -15.01
CA SER A 394 11.54 10.50 -14.38
C SER A 394 12.86 9.81 -14.67
N THR A 395 13.61 9.51 -13.62
CA THR A 395 14.91 8.86 -13.71
C THR A 395 14.93 7.68 -12.75
N PRO A 396 15.75 6.65 -13.02
CA PRO A 396 16.04 5.64 -12.02
C PRO A 396 16.45 6.31 -10.73
N GLN A 397 16.04 5.75 -9.60
CA GLN A 397 16.24 6.35 -8.30
C GLN A 397 17.71 6.67 -8.01
N VAL A 398 17.97 7.88 -7.55
CA VAL A 398 19.30 8.30 -7.11
C VAL A 398 19.69 7.53 -5.85
N LYS A 399 20.90 6.96 -5.86
CA LYS A 399 21.46 6.25 -4.71
C LYS A 399 21.50 7.18 -3.50
N GLN A 400 20.85 6.78 -2.40
CA GLN A 400 20.98 7.46 -1.12
C GLN A 400 22.34 7.13 -0.56
N GLU A 401 23.13 8.15 -0.20
CA GLU A 401 24.43 7.94 0.42
C GLU A 401 24.26 7.74 1.92
N ALA A 402 25.02 6.78 2.47
CA ALA A 402 25.13 6.62 3.91
C ALA A 402 25.82 7.85 4.48
N VAL A 403 25.16 8.56 5.38
CA VAL A 403 25.73 9.67 6.12
C VAL A 403 26.01 9.19 7.54
N VAL A 404 27.22 9.47 8.04
CA VAL A 404 27.52 9.24 9.46
C VAL A 404 26.53 10.09 10.27
N PRO A 405 25.72 9.49 11.18
CA PRO A 405 24.74 10.24 11.93
C PRO A 405 25.44 11.35 12.70
N GLN A 406 25.08 12.61 12.43
CA GLN A 406 25.35 13.66 13.39
C GLN A 406 24.40 13.41 14.55
N GLU A 407 24.91 13.55 15.79
CA GLU A 407 24.06 13.56 16.96
C GLU A 407 23.02 14.68 16.81
N VAL A 408 21.89 14.36 16.22
CA VAL A 408 20.73 15.23 16.22
C VAL A 408 20.08 15.01 17.57
N ARG A 409 20.04 16.04 18.40
CA ARG A 409 19.19 16.05 19.59
C ARG A 409 17.76 16.05 19.09
N TYR A 410 17.16 14.86 19.09
CA TYR A 410 15.72 14.75 18.91
C TYR A 410 15.06 15.31 20.17
N GLU A 411 14.16 16.29 19.99
CA GLU A 411 13.18 16.54 21.04
C GLU A 411 12.43 15.25 21.25
N GLU A 412 12.30 14.82 22.49
CA GLU A 412 11.49 13.67 22.85
C GLU A 412 10.06 13.95 22.40
N TYR A 413 9.71 13.49 21.21
CA TYR A 413 8.31 13.32 20.86
C TYR A 413 7.84 12.07 21.57
N ASP A 414 6.75 12.20 22.30
CA ASP A 414 6.06 11.10 22.98
C ASP A 414 5.58 10.13 21.89
N ASP A 415 6.44 9.18 21.52
CA ASP A 415 6.19 8.17 20.49
C ASP A 415 5.29 7.08 21.05
N ALA A 416 4.01 7.43 21.28
CA ALA A 416 2.98 6.45 21.61
C ALA A 416 2.79 5.36 20.53
N VAL A 417 3.56 5.40 19.44
CA VAL A 417 3.49 4.46 18.31
C VAL A 417 4.73 3.56 18.23
N GLU A 418 5.71 3.71 19.13
CA GLU A 418 6.77 2.69 19.32
C GLU A 418 6.22 1.36 19.85
N GLU A 419 4.91 1.29 20.09
CA GLU A 419 4.30 0.04 20.43
C GLU A 419 4.41 -0.92 19.25
N ASP A 420 5.48 -1.64 19.32
CA ASP A 420 5.60 -3.04 18.96
C ASP A 420 4.89 -3.48 17.68
N TYR A 421 5.43 -3.04 16.53
CA TYR A 421 5.39 -3.90 15.36
C TYR A 421 6.55 -4.93 15.38
N THR A 422 7.19 -5.16 16.53
CA THR A 422 7.87 -6.42 16.78
C THR A 422 6.80 -7.51 16.72
N GLU A 423 7.10 -8.58 15.98
CA GLU A 423 6.29 -9.79 16.02
C GLU A 423 5.77 -9.99 17.45
N PRO A 424 4.47 -10.26 17.63
CA PRO A 424 4.11 -10.92 18.85
C PRO A 424 4.97 -12.18 18.86
N GLU A 425 5.99 -12.25 19.72
CA GLU A 425 6.56 -13.52 20.05
C GLU A 425 5.38 -14.45 20.23
N GLU A 426 5.35 -15.56 19.49
CA GLU A 426 4.45 -16.62 19.78
C GLU A 426 4.75 -17.00 21.24
N LYS A 427 4.14 -16.30 22.17
CA LYS A 427 4.05 -16.75 23.53
C LYS A 427 3.06 -17.91 23.49
N SER A 428 3.62 -19.05 23.02
CA SER A 428 2.94 -20.32 23.12
C SER A 428 2.55 -20.51 24.59
N GLY A 429 1.26 -20.38 24.90
CA GLY A 429 0.69 -20.76 26.18
C GLY A 429 0.14 -19.66 27.07
N GLU A 430 0.12 -18.39 26.68
CA GLU A 430 -0.65 -17.40 27.42
C GLU A 430 -2.16 -17.57 27.17
N SER A 431 -2.87 -17.92 28.23
CA SER A 431 -4.33 -17.96 28.21
C SER A 431 -4.91 -16.55 28.02
N VAL A 432 -6.14 -16.43 27.53
CA VAL A 432 -6.88 -15.16 27.47
C VAL A 432 -6.85 -14.43 28.82
N LYS A 433 -6.84 -15.19 29.95
CA LYS A 433 -6.73 -14.64 31.31
C LYS A 433 -5.39 -13.92 31.55
N ASP A 434 -4.29 -14.41 31.02
CA ASP A 434 -2.97 -13.79 31.21
C ASP A 434 -2.87 -12.50 30.38
N LYS A 435 -3.41 -12.48 29.17
CA LYS A 435 -3.54 -11.28 28.34
C LYS A 435 -4.43 -10.21 28.98
N VAL A 436 -5.49 -10.64 29.66
CA VAL A 436 -6.38 -9.77 30.44
C VAL A 436 -5.66 -9.14 31.62
N LYS A 437 -4.85 -9.92 32.35
CA LYS A 437 -4.07 -9.42 33.50
C LYS A 437 -3.07 -8.36 33.07
N ASP A 438 -2.34 -8.59 31.97
CA ASP A 438 -1.34 -7.65 31.47
C ASP A 438 -2.00 -6.37 30.96
N PHE A 439 -3.14 -6.47 30.29
CA PHE A 439 -3.90 -5.30 29.84
C PHE A 439 -4.37 -4.43 31.03
N PHE A 440 -4.84 -5.03 32.11
CA PHE A 440 -5.34 -4.28 33.27
C PHE A 440 -4.23 -3.73 34.15
N SER A 441 -3.09 -4.41 34.30
CA SER A 441 -1.95 -3.87 35.02
C SER A 441 -1.40 -2.60 34.35
N ASN A 442 -1.48 -2.48 33.03
CA ASN A 442 -1.03 -1.31 32.28
C ASN A 442 -2.03 -0.13 32.30
N ILE A 443 -3.29 -0.36 32.65
CA ILE A 443 -4.31 0.70 32.74
C ILE A 443 -4.35 1.32 34.14
N PHE A 444 -4.01 0.58 35.18
CA PHE A 444 -4.13 1.00 36.57
C PHE A 444 -2.80 1.37 37.25
N ASP A 445 -1.66 1.17 36.62
CA ASP A 445 -0.36 1.71 37.02
C ASP A 445 -0.09 3.04 36.31
#